data_b0b99d3bfd34b8dd2113cacb80a8a561
#
_entry.id   b0b99d3bfd34b8dd2113cacb80a8a561
#
_cell.length_a   1.000
_cell.length_b   1.000
_cell.length_c   1.000
_cell.angle_alpha   90.00
_cell.angle_beta   90.00
_cell.angle_gamma   90.00
#
_symmetry.space_group_name_H-M   'P 1'
#
loop_
_entity.id
_entity.type
_entity.pdbx_description
1 polymer ?
#
loop_
_entity_poly.entity_id
_entity_poly.type
_entity_poly.pdbx_seq_one_letter_code
_entity_poly.pdbx_strand_id
1 'polypeptide(L)'
;MTVIDLTTYWDRYAGRLPTPAREDALKNALRWCQYDDHGPGPELLGEPESALELGCGRGDAVAALASTGVEAIGVDLSGEHIRAARQWWGDVPAARFVQDDVIEFLSRSGRQWDVAYSMWGAVWFTDPERLLPLVRDRIKPGGRLVFAHAPAVTGAYGVQGMYANGFRGRAVWVHRWAYEPHVWEGLLRDAGFEHLRVWVEPAPDPGLVGTLIGVAHTSK
;
A
#
# COMPACT_ATOMS: atom_id res chain seq x y z
N MET A 1 14.25 12.65 23.52
CA MET A 1 12.83 12.42 23.18
C MET A 1 12.76 11.00 22.65
N THR A 2 12.09 10.08 23.35
CA THR A 2 12.02 8.67 22.91
C THR A 2 11.13 8.64 21.67
N VAL A 3 11.72 8.35 20.50
CA VAL A 3 10.97 8.07 19.28
C VAL A 3 10.06 6.87 19.58
N ILE A 4 8.77 7.03 19.44
CA ILE A 4 7.86 5.90 19.60
C ILE A 4 8.01 5.06 18.35
N ASP A 5 8.23 3.79 18.59
CA ASP A 5 8.26 2.74 17.61
C ASP A 5 6.95 2.73 16.79
N LEU A 6 7.07 3.01 15.49
CA LEU A 6 5.95 2.99 14.56
C LEU A 6 5.25 1.63 14.55
N THR A 7 5.98 0.54 14.80
CA THR A 7 5.45 -0.81 14.95
C THR A 7 4.35 -0.84 16.01
N THR A 8 4.62 -0.26 17.20
CA THR A 8 3.61 -0.17 18.26
C THR A 8 2.35 0.59 17.85
N TYR A 9 2.48 1.61 17.01
CA TYR A 9 1.32 2.34 16.50
C TYR A 9 0.47 1.46 15.59
N TRP A 10 1.10 0.81 14.61
CA TRP A 10 0.40 -0.04 13.64
C TRP A 10 -0.17 -1.30 14.28
N ASP A 11 0.49 -1.87 15.29
CA ASP A 11 -0.06 -2.97 16.08
C ASP A 11 -1.36 -2.57 16.80
N ARG A 12 -1.41 -1.37 17.39
CA ARG A 12 -2.64 -0.85 18.00
C ARG A 12 -3.73 -0.56 16.99
N TYR A 13 -3.35 -0.10 15.81
CA TYR A 13 -4.28 0.15 14.71
C TYR A 13 -4.92 -1.17 14.25
N ALA A 14 -4.12 -2.20 14.05
CA ALA A 14 -4.58 -3.55 13.69
C ALA A 14 -5.67 -4.08 14.63
N GLY A 15 -5.49 -3.90 15.95
CA GLY A 15 -6.45 -4.34 16.96
C GLY A 15 -7.80 -3.58 16.98
N ARG A 16 -7.92 -2.49 16.22
CA ARG A 16 -9.16 -1.67 16.15
C ARG A 16 -10.00 -1.96 14.91
N LEU A 17 -9.43 -2.65 13.92
CA LEU A 17 -10.14 -2.91 12.67
C LEU A 17 -11.21 -4.00 12.88
N PRO A 18 -12.43 -3.80 12.32
CA PRO A 18 -13.43 -4.83 12.31
C PRO A 18 -12.95 -6.04 11.52
N THR A 19 -13.41 -7.22 11.90
CA THR A 19 -13.09 -8.46 11.22
C THR A 19 -14.28 -8.85 10.35
N PRO A 20 -14.25 -8.63 9.02
CA PRO A 20 -15.32 -9.03 8.12
C PRO A 20 -15.38 -10.55 7.99
N ALA A 21 -16.43 -11.10 7.40
CA ALA A 21 -16.42 -12.50 6.99
C ALA A 21 -15.31 -12.73 5.93
N ARG A 22 -14.69 -13.90 5.94
CA ARG A 22 -13.56 -14.24 5.05
C ARG A 22 -13.92 -14.08 3.57
N GLU A 23 -15.11 -14.47 3.19
CA GLU A 23 -15.63 -14.34 1.83
C GLU A 23 -15.79 -12.88 1.40
N ASP A 24 -16.34 -12.04 2.27
CA ASP A 24 -16.47 -10.61 2.04
C ASP A 24 -15.09 -9.92 1.96
N ALA A 25 -14.14 -10.34 2.77
CA ALA A 25 -12.77 -9.84 2.72
C ALA A 25 -12.14 -10.08 1.35
N LEU A 26 -12.23 -11.29 0.80
CA LEU A 26 -11.71 -11.63 -0.52
C LEU A 26 -12.43 -10.86 -1.65
N LYS A 27 -13.76 -10.79 -1.58
CA LYS A 27 -14.57 -10.08 -2.59
C LYS A 27 -14.20 -8.60 -2.70
N ASN A 28 -13.85 -7.98 -1.58
CA ASN A 28 -13.60 -6.55 -1.51
C ASN A 28 -12.11 -6.20 -1.51
N ALA A 29 -11.23 -7.19 -1.52
CA ALA A 29 -9.81 -7.04 -1.25
C ALA A 29 -9.05 -6.18 -2.27
N LEU A 30 -9.47 -6.13 -3.53
CA LEU A 30 -8.81 -5.40 -4.61
C LEU A 30 -9.57 -4.14 -5.04
N ARG A 31 -10.28 -3.52 -4.11
CA ARG A 31 -10.93 -2.22 -4.29
C ARG A 31 -9.96 -1.11 -3.92
N TRP A 32 -9.66 -0.25 -4.87
CA TRP A 32 -8.73 0.86 -4.68
C TRP A 32 -9.37 2.03 -3.92
N CYS A 33 -10.67 2.24 -4.11
CA CYS A 33 -11.44 3.31 -3.48
C CYS A 33 -12.07 2.86 -2.15
N GLN A 34 -12.32 3.83 -1.28
CA GLN A 34 -12.95 3.60 0.02
C GLN A 34 -14.48 3.43 -0.06
N TYR A 35 -15.07 3.56 -1.24
CA TYR A 35 -16.50 3.44 -1.47
C TYR A 35 -16.84 2.10 -2.13
N ASP A 36 -17.94 1.51 -1.69
CA ASP A 36 -18.40 0.24 -2.25
C ASP A 36 -18.81 0.39 -3.72
N ASP A 37 -18.47 -0.63 -4.52
CA ASP A 37 -18.79 -0.73 -5.94
C ASP A 37 -18.41 0.52 -6.77
N HIS A 38 -17.30 1.18 -6.37
CA HIS A 38 -16.86 2.42 -6.97
C HIS A 38 -15.36 2.40 -7.30
N GLY A 39 -15.01 3.03 -8.42
CA GLY A 39 -13.63 3.13 -8.92
C GLY A 39 -13.13 1.88 -9.63
N PRO A 40 -11.83 1.87 -9.98
CA PRO A 40 -11.23 0.73 -10.66
C PRO A 40 -11.08 -0.48 -9.74
N GLY A 41 -10.91 -1.65 -10.35
CA GLY A 41 -10.73 -2.94 -9.70
C GLY A 41 -9.36 -3.56 -9.94
N PRO A 42 -9.27 -4.90 -9.90
CA PRO A 42 -8.02 -5.64 -10.05
C PRO A 42 -7.32 -5.46 -11.40
N GLU A 43 -8.01 -4.96 -12.43
CA GLU A 43 -7.45 -4.70 -13.77
C GLU A 43 -6.25 -3.74 -13.74
N LEU A 44 -6.13 -2.88 -12.72
CA LEU A 44 -4.96 -2.02 -12.58
C LEU A 44 -3.67 -2.82 -12.38
N LEU A 45 -3.76 -4.01 -11.77
CA LEU A 45 -2.61 -4.88 -11.56
C LEU A 45 -2.16 -5.60 -12.83
N GLY A 46 -3.01 -5.64 -13.85
CA GLY A 46 -2.80 -6.44 -15.05
C GLY A 46 -2.97 -7.93 -14.79
N GLU A 47 -2.17 -8.75 -15.46
CA GLU A 47 -2.17 -10.23 -15.32
C GLU A 47 -0.81 -10.70 -14.78
N PRO A 48 -0.48 -10.42 -13.50
CA PRO A 48 0.81 -10.78 -12.94
C PRO A 48 0.88 -12.26 -12.59
N GLU A 49 2.04 -12.87 -12.74
CA GLU A 49 2.36 -14.18 -12.15
C GLU A 49 2.87 -14.03 -10.71
N SER A 50 3.44 -12.88 -10.38
CA SER A 50 3.98 -12.56 -9.06
C SER A 50 3.65 -11.13 -8.62
N ALA A 51 3.27 -10.95 -7.34
CA ALA A 51 2.84 -9.69 -6.78
C ALA A 51 3.46 -9.42 -5.40
N LEU A 52 3.75 -8.15 -5.12
CA LEU A 52 4.25 -7.69 -3.83
C LEU A 52 3.34 -6.57 -3.30
N GLU A 53 2.72 -6.77 -2.14
CA GLU A 53 1.97 -5.73 -1.44
C GLU A 53 2.84 -5.02 -0.39
N LEU A 54 2.90 -3.70 -0.46
CA LEU A 54 3.65 -2.84 0.44
C LEU A 54 2.72 -2.22 1.49
N GLY A 55 2.78 -2.73 2.72
CA GLY A 55 1.84 -2.40 3.80
C GLY A 55 0.55 -3.22 3.67
N CYS A 56 0.66 -4.54 3.73
CA CYS A 56 -0.44 -5.46 3.39
C CYS A 56 -1.53 -5.60 4.47
N GLY A 57 -1.36 -5.01 5.63
CA GLY A 57 -2.32 -5.16 6.73
C GLY A 57 -2.65 -6.63 7.02
N ARG A 58 -3.93 -6.98 7.05
CA ARG A 58 -4.39 -8.36 7.25
C ARG A 58 -4.19 -9.29 6.06
N GLY A 59 -3.66 -8.80 4.94
CA GLY A 59 -3.32 -9.60 3.79
C GLY A 59 -4.50 -10.03 2.91
N ASP A 60 -5.63 -9.34 2.99
CA ASP A 60 -6.84 -9.68 2.24
C ASP A 60 -6.59 -9.64 0.71
N ALA A 61 -5.87 -8.62 0.22
CA ALA A 61 -5.53 -8.48 -1.20
C ALA A 61 -4.47 -9.49 -1.65
N VAL A 62 -3.47 -9.78 -0.81
CA VAL A 62 -2.51 -10.86 -1.05
C VAL A 62 -3.23 -12.19 -1.21
N ALA A 63 -4.16 -12.50 -0.30
CA ALA A 63 -4.91 -13.75 -0.35
C ALA A 63 -5.82 -13.83 -1.57
N ALA A 64 -6.47 -12.72 -1.94
CA ALA A 64 -7.32 -12.66 -3.14
C ALA A 64 -6.51 -12.98 -4.41
N LEU A 65 -5.36 -12.34 -4.61
CA LEU A 65 -4.46 -12.64 -5.74
C LEU A 65 -3.94 -14.08 -5.69
N ALA A 66 -3.49 -14.53 -4.52
CA ALA A 66 -2.97 -15.89 -4.37
C ALA A 66 -4.03 -16.97 -4.67
N SER A 67 -5.30 -16.69 -4.38
CA SER A 67 -6.43 -17.59 -4.69
C SER A 67 -6.68 -17.73 -6.19
N THR A 68 -6.18 -16.82 -7.03
CA THR A 68 -6.21 -16.92 -8.51
C THR A 68 -4.95 -17.55 -9.10
N GLY A 69 -4.01 -17.99 -8.25
CA GLY A 69 -2.77 -18.63 -8.69
C GLY A 69 -1.57 -17.70 -8.79
N VAL A 70 -1.70 -16.40 -8.46
CA VAL A 70 -0.60 -15.45 -8.41
C VAL A 70 0.28 -15.74 -7.20
N GLU A 71 1.59 -15.77 -7.37
CA GLU A 71 2.52 -15.84 -6.24
C GLU A 71 2.59 -14.49 -5.54
N ALA A 72 1.84 -14.33 -4.44
CA ALA A 72 1.66 -13.06 -3.77
C ALA A 72 2.37 -13.00 -2.40
N ILE A 73 3.11 -11.92 -2.18
CA ILE A 73 3.80 -11.63 -0.93
C ILE A 73 3.28 -10.30 -0.39
N GLY A 74 2.92 -10.27 0.89
CA GLY A 74 2.60 -9.06 1.63
C GLY A 74 3.65 -8.75 2.68
N VAL A 75 4.09 -7.51 2.74
CA VAL A 75 5.00 -6.99 3.75
C VAL A 75 4.29 -5.95 4.60
N ASP A 76 4.38 -6.06 5.91
CA ASP A 76 3.84 -5.07 6.84
C ASP A 76 4.74 -4.92 8.05
N LEU A 77 4.85 -3.71 8.57
CA LEU A 77 5.64 -3.39 9.75
C LEU A 77 5.01 -3.98 11.03
N SER A 78 3.68 -4.10 11.07
CA SER A 78 2.92 -4.58 12.22
C SER A 78 2.98 -6.09 12.37
N GLY A 79 3.51 -6.56 13.50
CA GLY A 79 3.47 -7.97 13.88
C GLY A 79 2.06 -8.49 14.10
N GLU A 80 1.15 -7.63 14.60
CA GLU A 80 -0.25 -7.95 14.81
C GLU A 80 -0.98 -8.19 13.47
N HIS A 81 -0.76 -7.33 12.47
CA HIS A 81 -1.29 -7.52 11.12
C HIS A 81 -0.80 -8.83 10.51
N ILE A 82 0.51 -9.08 10.54
CA ILE A 82 1.10 -10.29 9.95
C ILE A 82 0.64 -11.56 10.67
N ARG A 83 0.48 -11.51 12.01
CA ARG A 83 -0.08 -12.63 12.75
C ARG A 83 -1.52 -12.93 12.32
N ALA A 84 -2.35 -11.88 12.20
CA ALA A 84 -3.72 -12.01 11.72
C ALA A 84 -3.75 -12.53 10.26
N ALA A 85 -2.91 -12.00 9.37
CA ALA A 85 -2.81 -12.46 7.99
C ALA A 85 -2.48 -13.94 7.89
N ARG A 86 -1.49 -14.40 8.65
CA ARG A 86 -1.11 -15.83 8.69
C ARG A 86 -2.19 -16.73 9.30
N GLN A 87 -2.91 -16.24 10.30
CA GLN A 87 -4.02 -16.96 10.90
C GLN A 87 -5.21 -17.11 9.93
N TRP A 88 -5.49 -16.06 9.14
CA TRP A 88 -6.65 -16.01 8.25
C TRP A 88 -6.39 -16.66 6.90
N TRP A 89 -5.17 -16.52 6.37
CA TRP A 89 -4.83 -16.84 4.98
C TRP A 89 -3.67 -17.84 4.87
N GLY A 90 -3.22 -18.43 5.99
CA GLY A 90 -2.11 -19.38 5.98
C GLY A 90 -2.39 -20.68 5.24
N ASP A 91 -3.66 -20.96 4.94
CA ASP A 91 -4.12 -22.08 4.10
C ASP A 91 -4.13 -21.77 2.59
N VAL A 92 -3.88 -20.53 2.17
CA VAL A 92 -3.77 -20.14 0.76
C VAL A 92 -2.32 -20.38 0.28
N PRO A 93 -2.06 -21.39 -0.58
CA PRO A 93 -0.71 -21.89 -0.80
C PRO A 93 0.27 -20.88 -1.41
N ALA A 94 -0.23 -20.00 -2.29
CA ALA A 94 0.59 -18.99 -2.98
C ALA A 94 0.72 -17.67 -2.21
N ALA A 95 0.08 -17.53 -1.03
CA ALA A 95 0.18 -16.34 -0.18
C ALA A 95 1.36 -16.45 0.80
N ARG A 96 2.11 -15.35 0.96
CA ARG A 96 3.20 -15.24 1.95
C ARG A 96 3.08 -13.90 2.66
N PHE A 97 3.37 -13.88 3.96
CA PHE A 97 3.26 -12.68 4.81
C PHE A 97 4.55 -12.49 5.59
N VAL A 98 5.17 -11.34 5.45
CA VAL A 98 6.47 -10.99 6.04
C VAL A 98 6.33 -9.78 6.94
N GLN A 99 6.72 -9.91 8.21
CA GLN A 99 6.85 -8.77 9.10
C GLN A 99 8.19 -8.11 8.86
N ASP A 100 8.19 -6.90 8.29
CA ASP A 100 9.40 -6.13 8.06
C ASP A 100 9.06 -4.65 7.77
N ASP A 101 10.04 -3.77 7.91
CA ASP A 101 10.03 -2.46 7.29
C ASP A 101 10.20 -2.60 5.77
N VAL A 102 9.39 -1.88 4.98
CA VAL A 102 9.40 -2.02 3.52
C VAL A 102 10.73 -1.62 2.88
N ILE A 103 11.42 -0.60 3.44
CA ILE A 103 12.75 -0.17 2.98
C ILE A 103 13.77 -1.28 3.23
N GLU A 104 13.77 -1.85 4.43
CA GLU A 104 14.67 -2.93 4.81
C GLU A 104 14.41 -4.20 3.99
N PHE A 105 13.15 -4.56 3.81
CA PHE A 105 12.77 -5.71 2.98
C PHE A 105 13.23 -5.57 1.54
N LEU A 106 12.91 -4.45 0.89
CA LEU A 106 13.29 -4.20 -0.50
C LEU A 106 14.80 -4.11 -0.68
N SER A 107 15.53 -3.50 0.27
CA SER A 107 16.98 -3.38 0.22
C SER A 107 17.69 -4.74 0.26
N ARG A 108 17.15 -5.70 1.03
CA ARG A 108 17.73 -7.04 1.17
C ARG A 108 17.23 -8.04 0.12
N SER A 109 16.08 -7.79 -0.49
CA SER A 109 15.50 -8.70 -1.47
C SER A 109 16.29 -8.68 -2.77
N GLY A 110 16.69 -9.86 -3.26
CA GLY A 110 17.19 -10.02 -4.63
C GLY A 110 16.11 -10.34 -5.65
N ARG A 111 14.86 -10.47 -5.23
CA ARG A 111 13.73 -10.87 -6.07
C ARG A 111 13.09 -9.67 -6.76
N GLN A 112 12.56 -9.92 -7.96
CA GLN A 112 11.70 -8.99 -8.68
C GLN A 112 10.31 -9.60 -8.89
N TRP A 113 9.29 -8.72 -8.96
CA TRP A 113 7.87 -9.07 -9.14
C TRP A 113 7.32 -8.45 -10.43
N ASP A 114 6.24 -9.02 -10.96
CA ASP A 114 5.53 -8.44 -12.12
C ASP A 114 4.79 -7.16 -11.71
N VAL A 115 4.27 -7.15 -10.48
CA VAL A 115 3.60 -5.98 -9.91
C VAL A 115 3.99 -5.77 -8.45
N ALA A 116 4.28 -4.53 -8.07
CA ALA A 116 4.23 -4.08 -6.68
C ALA A 116 3.01 -3.18 -6.50
N TYR A 117 2.34 -3.26 -5.35
CA TYR A 117 1.19 -2.41 -5.09
C TYR A 117 1.07 -2.01 -3.62
N SER A 118 0.32 -0.94 -3.36
CA SER A 118 0.08 -0.45 -2.01
C SER A 118 -1.31 0.19 -1.92
N MET A 119 -2.21 -0.47 -1.21
CA MET A 119 -3.58 0.02 -1.01
C MET A 119 -3.70 0.63 0.38
N TRP A 120 -3.73 1.97 0.47
CA TRP A 120 -3.76 2.72 1.76
C TRP A 120 -2.62 2.33 2.71
N GLY A 121 -1.53 1.81 2.13
CA GLY A 121 -0.42 1.17 2.83
C GLY A 121 0.87 1.99 2.76
N ALA A 122 1.99 1.29 2.66
CA ALA A 122 3.31 1.85 2.88
C ALA A 122 3.70 3.00 1.94
N VAL A 123 3.20 3.07 0.70
CA VAL A 123 3.51 4.19 -0.21
C VAL A 123 3.02 5.53 0.36
N TRP A 124 1.94 5.53 1.11
CA TRP A 124 1.44 6.75 1.75
C TRP A 124 2.25 7.17 2.99
N PHE A 125 2.82 6.19 3.71
CA PHE A 125 3.44 6.39 5.03
C PHE A 125 4.97 6.28 5.03
N THR A 126 5.60 6.06 3.88
CA THR A 126 7.04 5.98 3.71
C THR A 126 7.52 7.08 2.77
N ASP A 127 8.67 7.67 3.05
CA ASP A 127 9.29 8.68 2.22
C ASP A 127 9.42 8.20 0.77
N PRO A 128 8.72 8.81 -0.20
CA PRO A 128 8.71 8.36 -1.58
C PRO A 128 10.09 8.47 -2.26
N GLU A 129 10.93 9.43 -1.89
CA GLU A 129 12.28 9.56 -2.45
C GLU A 129 13.18 8.39 -2.06
N ARG A 130 12.92 7.77 -0.91
CA ARG A 130 13.61 6.56 -0.45
C ARG A 130 12.97 5.28 -0.96
N LEU A 131 11.64 5.25 -0.99
CA LEU A 131 10.88 4.03 -1.31
C LEU A 131 10.85 3.73 -2.80
N LEU A 132 10.51 4.73 -3.63
CA LEU A 132 10.21 4.50 -5.05
C LEU A 132 11.40 3.93 -5.85
N PRO A 133 12.66 4.36 -5.65
CA PRO A 133 13.81 3.74 -6.32
C PRO A 133 13.96 2.25 -5.97
N LEU A 134 13.77 1.89 -4.69
CA LEU A 134 13.85 0.50 -4.26
C LEU A 134 12.72 -0.35 -4.86
N VAL A 135 11.51 0.19 -4.91
CA VAL A 135 10.37 -0.49 -5.55
C VAL A 135 10.65 -0.71 -7.03
N ARG A 136 11.15 0.31 -7.73
CA ARG A 136 11.48 0.24 -9.15
C ARG A 136 12.49 -0.88 -9.43
N ASP A 137 13.51 -1.03 -8.60
CA ASP A 137 14.54 -2.06 -8.76
C ASP A 137 14.03 -3.48 -8.47
N ARG A 138 12.90 -3.60 -7.81
CA ARG A 138 12.23 -4.87 -7.46
C ARG A 138 11.03 -5.19 -8.35
N ILE A 139 10.81 -4.42 -9.40
CA ILE A 139 9.81 -4.72 -10.43
C ILE A 139 10.56 -5.22 -11.68
N LYS A 140 10.08 -6.31 -12.27
CA LYS A 140 10.61 -6.86 -13.52
C LYS A 140 10.49 -5.84 -14.66
N PRO A 141 11.33 -5.93 -15.72
CA PRO A 141 11.14 -5.13 -16.92
C PRO A 141 9.71 -5.28 -17.47
N GLY A 142 9.06 -4.16 -17.79
CA GLY A 142 7.67 -4.11 -18.25
C GLY A 142 6.61 -4.32 -17.16
N GLY A 143 7.01 -4.53 -15.91
CA GLY A 143 6.12 -4.62 -14.76
C GLY A 143 5.62 -3.25 -14.31
N ARG A 144 4.91 -3.20 -13.17
CA ARG A 144 4.29 -1.95 -12.72
C ARG A 144 4.22 -1.80 -11.21
N LEU A 145 4.13 -0.54 -10.78
CA LEU A 145 3.69 -0.13 -9.45
C LEU A 145 2.27 0.42 -9.54
N VAL A 146 1.39 0.00 -8.60
CA VAL A 146 0.05 0.57 -8.44
C VAL A 146 -0.14 0.96 -6.98
N PHE A 147 -0.67 2.16 -6.71
CA PHE A 147 -0.95 2.56 -5.34
C PHE A 147 -2.19 3.44 -5.24
N ALA A 148 -2.82 3.42 -4.07
CA ALA A 148 -3.95 4.27 -3.75
C ALA A 148 -3.90 4.75 -2.30
N HIS A 149 -4.32 6.01 -2.09
CA HIS A 149 -4.50 6.61 -0.77
C HIS A 149 -5.37 7.88 -0.86
N ALA A 150 -5.61 8.55 0.28
CA ALA A 150 -6.33 9.81 0.26
C ALA A 150 -5.57 10.88 -0.53
N PRO A 151 -6.25 11.70 -1.35
CA PRO A 151 -5.62 12.83 -2.04
C PRO A 151 -5.13 13.88 -1.04
N ALA A 152 -4.23 14.73 -1.49
CA ALA A 152 -3.82 15.88 -0.72
C ALA A 152 -4.99 16.84 -0.49
N VAL A 153 -5.08 17.44 0.69
CA VAL A 153 -6.00 18.54 0.94
C VAL A 153 -5.42 19.81 0.32
N THR A 154 -6.22 20.53 -0.44
CA THR A 154 -5.81 21.79 -1.08
C THR A 154 -5.15 22.75 -0.09
N GLY A 155 -3.92 23.15 -0.38
CA GLY A 155 -3.12 24.03 0.48
C GLY A 155 -2.35 23.31 1.61
N ALA A 156 -2.48 21.97 1.74
CA ALA A 156 -1.75 21.16 2.72
C ALA A 156 -0.96 20.06 2.01
N TYR A 157 0.16 20.45 1.43
CA TYR A 157 1.00 19.56 0.62
C TYR A 157 2.31 19.19 1.35
N GLY A 158 2.93 18.11 0.92
CA GLY A 158 4.21 17.63 1.44
C GLY A 158 4.09 16.61 2.56
N VAL A 159 5.14 16.55 3.37
CA VAL A 159 5.19 15.69 4.55
C VAL A 159 4.24 16.22 5.62
N GLN A 160 3.31 15.40 6.04
CA GLN A 160 2.37 15.70 7.11
C GLN A 160 2.63 14.80 8.31
N GLY A 161 2.86 15.40 9.47
CA GLY A 161 2.93 14.69 10.74
C GLY A 161 1.57 14.69 11.43
N MET A 162 1.22 13.58 12.04
CA MET A 162 0.01 13.47 12.85
C MET A 162 0.30 12.87 14.22
N TYR A 163 -0.37 13.39 15.25
CA TYR A 163 -0.34 12.77 16.57
C TYR A 163 -1.29 11.58 16.61
N ALA A 164 -0.73 10.39 16.62
CA ALA A 164 -1.52 9.17 16.55
C ALA A 164 -2.33 8.86 17.83
N ASN A 165 -1.92 9.40 18.99
CA ASN A 165 -2.60 9.24 20.27
C ASN A 165 -3.32 10.52 20.75
N GLY A 166 -3.55 11.49 19.86
CA GLY A 166 -4.05 12.79 20.24
C GLY A 166 -3.04 13.56 21.09
N PHE A 167 -3.51 14.49 21.96
CA PHE A 167 -2.64 15.34 22.78
C PHE A 167 -2.37 14.80 24.20
N ARG A 168 -2.78 13.56 24.47
CA ARG A 168 -2.60 12.91 25.78
C ARG A 168 -1.64 11.73 25.67
N GLY A 169 -0.70 11.61 26.61
CA GLY A 169 0.27 10.54 26.67
C GLY A 169 1.53 10.80 25.80
N ARG A 170 2.22 9.73 25.42
CA ARG A 170 3.42 9.85 24.59
C ARG A 170 3.05 10.25 23.17
N ALA A 171 3.75 11.25 22.63
CA ALA A 171 3.58 11.64 21.24
C ALA A 171 4.08 10.51 20.32
N VAL A 172 3.20 10.04 19.43
CA VAL A 172 3.54 9.16 18.31
C VAL A 172 3.39 9.99 17.05
N TRP A 173 4.45 10.11 16.30
CA TRP A 173 4.43 10.78 15.03
C TRP A 173 4.28 9.75 13.94
N VAL A 174 3.18 9.85 13.18
CA VAL A 174 3.01 9.13 11.93
C VAL A 174 3.14 10.15 10.82
N HIS A 175 4.07 9.92 9.92
CA HIS A 175 4.21 10.75 8.74
C HIS A 175 3.38 10.14 7.60
N ARG A 176 2.83 11.01 6.77
CA ARG A 176 2.23 10.66 5.49
C ARG A 176 2.64 11.71 4.45
N TRP A 177 2.76 11.29 3.22
CA TRP A 177 3.13 12.16 2.12
C TRP A 177 1.89 12.49 1.30
N ALA A 178 1.55 13.77 1.25
CA ALA A 178 0.37 14.29 0.58
C ALA A 178 0.80 15.24 -0.53
N TYR A 179 0.72 14.78 -1.77
CA TYR A 179 1.07 15.55 -2.96
C TYR A 179 -0.05 15.51 -3.99
N GLU A 180 -0.07 16.51 -4.86
CA GLU A 180 -0.94 16.51 -6.03
C GLU A 180 -0.48 15.47 -7.07
N PRO A 181 -1.37 14.99 -7.96
CA PRO A 181 -1.03 13.97 -8.95
C PRO A 181 0.25 14.24 -9.74
N HIS A 182 0.44 15.48 -10.22
CA HIS A 182 1.61 15.86 -11.03
C HIS A 182 2.93 15.79 -10.24
N VAL A 183 2.91 16.01 -8.93
CA VAL A 183 4.09 15.87 -8.06
C VAL A 183 4.44 14.41 -7.88
N TRP A 184 3.45 13.54 -7.67
CA TRP A 184 3.66 12.09 -7.65
C TRP A 184 4.24 11.58 -8.97
N GLU A 185 3.75 12.08 -10.13
CA GLU A 185 4.34 11.74 -11.43
C GLU A 185 5.80 12.19 -11.56
N GLY A 186 6.16 13.34 -10.98
CA GLY A 186 7.54 13.80 -10.88
C GLY A 186 8.41 12.82 -10.10
N LEU A 187 8.00 12.47 -8.88
CA LEU A 187 8.71 11.54 -8.01
C LEU A 187 8.87 10.14 -8.65
N LEU A 188 7.84 9.65 -9.33
CA LEU A 188 7.89 8.38 -10.05
C LEU A 188 8.88 8.43 -11.22
N ARG A 189 8.87 9.53 -11.98
CA ARG A 189 9.80 9.73 -13.10
C ARG A 189 11.25 9.80 -12.62
N ASP A 190 11.51 10.53 -11.53
CA ASP A 190 12.83 10.67 -10.92
C ASP A 190 13.33 9.33 -10.37
N ALA A 191 12.43 8.46 -9.92
CA ALA A 191 12.74 7.09 -9.54
C ALA A 191 12.96 6.12 -10.72
N GLY A 192 12.77 6.57 -11.98
CA GLY A 192 13.01 5.77 -13.19
C GLY A 192 11.81 4.96 -13.67
N PHE A 193 10.60 5.34 -13.29
CA PHE A 193 9.38 4.79 -13.88
C PHE A 193 8.99 5.53 -15.16
N GLU A 194 8.28 4.83 -16.03
CA GLU A 194 7.75 5.32 -17.30
C GLU A 194 6.23 5.08 -17.38
N HIS A 195 5.57 5.61 -18.41
CA HIS A 195 4.12 5.43 -18.63
C HIS A 195 3.30 5.70 -17.37
N LEU A 196 3.51 6.89 -16.81
CA LEU A 196 2.92 7.33 -15.56
C LEU A 196 1.49 7.81 -15.74
N ARG A 197 0.63 7.42 -14.82
CA ARG A 197 -0.70 7.99 -14.68
C ARG A 197 -1.02 8.10 -13.19
N VAL A 198 -1.16 9.34 -12.71
CA VAL A 198 -1.63 9.60 -11.36
C VAL A 198 -2.85 10.51 -11.45
N TRP A 199 -3.93 10.12 -10.77
CA TRP A 199 -5.19 10.89 -10.82
C TRP A 199 -5.92 10.80 -9.49
N VAL A 200 -6.90 11.65 -9.31
CA VAL A 200 -7.87 11.52 -8.21
C VAL A 200 -9.15 10.95 -8.79
N GLU A 201 -9.49 9.74 -8.41
CA GLU A 201 -10.80 9.14 -8.67
C GLU A 201 -11.82 9.90 -7.82
N PRO A 202 -12.82 10.57 -8.42
CA PRO A 202 -13.79 11.33 -7.66
C PRO A 202 -14.63 10.38 -6.78
N ALA A 203 -15.10 10.87 -5.63
CA ALA A 203 -16.08 10.14 -4.85
C ALA A 203 -17.42 10.04 -5.60
N PRO A 204 -18.26 9.05 -5.29
CA PRO A 204 -19.59 8.94 -5.90
C PRO A 204 -20.51 10.12 -5.53
N ASP A 205 -20.28 10.75 -4.39
CA ASP A 205 -20.95 11.98 -3.95
C ASP A 205 -19.96 13.14 -4.00
N PRO A 206 -20.27 14.27 -4.68
CA PRO A 206 -19.39 15.42 -4.80
C PRO A 206 -18.96 16.07 -3.48
N GLY A 207 -19.67 15.82 -2.38
CA GLY A 207 -19.32 16.30 -1.04
C GLY A 207 -18.27 15.44 -0.31
N LEU A 208 -17.89 14.30 -0.88
CA LEU A 208 -16.98 13.34 -0.26
C LEU A 208 -15.56 13.41 -0.85
N VAL A 209 -14.62 12.85 -0.11
CA VAL A 209 -13.20 12.81 -0.52
C VAL A 209 -12.98 11.71 -1.54
N GLY A 210 -12.36 12.02 -2.68
CA GLY A 210 -11.95 11.04 -3.68
C GLY A 210 -10.76 10.17 -3.25
N THR A 211 -10.24 9.39 -4.17
CA THR A 211 -9.05 8.54 -3.95
C THR A 211 -7.95 8.91 -4.94
N LEU A 212 -6.76 9.23 -4.47
CA LEU A 212 -5.59 9.34 -5.34
C LEU A 212 -5.13 7.92 -5.72
N ILE A 213 -5.00 7.69 -7.03
CA ILE A 213 -4.53 6.43 -7.59
C ILE A 213 -3.35 6.71 -8.50
N GLY A 214 -2.30 5.92 -8.39
CA GLY A 214 -1.11 5.99 -9.24
C GLY A 214 -0.80 4.66 -9.90
N VAL A 215 -0.46 4.69 -11.18
CA VAL A 215 0.06 3.56 -11.97
C VAL A 215 1.32 4.02 -12.69
N ALA A 216 2.39 3.25 -12.54
CA ALA A 216 3.67 3.52 -13.15
C ALA A 216 4.33 2.22 -13.63
N HIS A 217 5.01 2.25 -14.77
CA HIS A 217 5.63 1.05 -15.35
C HIS A 217 7.16 1.15 -15.34
N THR A 218 7.83 0.02 -15.30
CA THR A 218 9.26 -0.07 -15.61
C THR A 218 9.45 -0.22 -17.12
N SER A 219 10.58 0.22 -17.65
CA SER A 219 10.99 -0.01 -19.03
C SER A 219 10.97 -1.52 -19.36
N LYS A 220 10.70 -1.86 -20.63
CA LYS A 220 10.74 -3.23 -21.13
C LYS A 220 12.18 -3.72 -21.31
#